data_07173420c0e9f7f122056499bb5d25ad
#
_entry.id   07173420c0e9f7f122056499bb5d25ad
#
_cell.length_a   1.000
_cell.length_b   1.000
_cell.length_c   1.000
_cell.angle_alpha   90.00
_cell.angle_beta   90.00
_cell.angle_gamma   90.00
#
_symmetry.space_group_name_H-M   'P 1'
#
loop_
_entity.id
_entity.type
_entity.pdbx_description
1 polymer ?
#
loop_
_entity_poly.entity_id
_entity_poly.type
_entity_poly.pdbx_seq_one_letter_code
_entity_poly.pdbx_strand_id
1 'polypeptide(L)'
;EKYELFLVNGDETNVDGRFDASLEEVLHMITDSGYGPAYPAAFGAKRQSQLGRLTSAAIKRGDFVYDDPSCGFSTCMTQEYFYWSVTSLNGLQENRCEEISDEWRNCTPELMRLNDPKMVALITKKRYRIPLGPINAQPERFSPVNDSDFAASG
;
A
#
# COMPACT_ATOMS: atom_id res chain seq x y z
N GLU A 1 -3.87 -9.50 19.05
CA GLU A 1 -3.67 -10.35 17.84
C GLU A 1 -2.25 -10.10 17.35
N LYS A 2 -1.49 -11.19 17.14
CA LYS A 2 -0.19 -11.09 16.46
C LYS A 2 -0.46 -11.13 14.96
N TYR A 3 -0.02 -10.08 14.27
CA TYR A 3 0.04 -10.09 12.82
C TYR A 3 1.38 -10.68 12.40
N GLU A 4 1.35 -11.66 11.54
CA GLU A 4 2.55 -12.27 10.98
C GLU A 4 2.60 -11.91 9.50
N LEU A 5 3.71 -11.33 9.08
CA LEU A 5 4.02 -11.10 7.67
C LEU A 5 4.74 -12.33 7.15
N PHE A 6 4.14 -12.99 6.18
CA PHE A 6 4.77 -14.09 5.46
C PHE A 6 5.17 -13.62 4.06
N LEU A 7 6.44 -13.75 3.75
CA LEU A 7 6.99 -13.53 2.42
C LEU A 7 7.66 -14.82 1.96
N VAL A 8 7.26 -15.33 0.81
CA VAL A 8 7.82 -16.57 0.27
C VAL A 8 9.07 -16.24 -0.52
N ASN A 9 10.24 -16.56 0.04
CA ASN A 9 11.52 -16.35 -0.64
C ASN A 9 11.61 -17.19 -1.92
N GLY A 10 11.92 -16.54 -3.03
CA GLY A 10 11.99 -17.17 -4.36
C GLY A 10 10.69 -17.12 -5.16
N ASP A 11 9.53 -16.93 -4.51
CA ASP A 11 8.23 -16.76 -5.20
C ASP A 11 7.78 -15.29 -5.17
N GLU A 12 7.89 -14.61 -4.04
CA GLU A 12 7.45 -13.23 -3.83
C GLU A 12 8.61 -12.27 -3.63
N THR A 13 9.75 -12.75 -3.11
CA THR A 13 10.95 -11.95 -2.85
C THR A 13 12.20 -12.59 -3.45
N ASN A 14 13.22 -11.79 -3.75
CA ASN A 14 14.49 -12.26 -4.32
C ASN A 14 14.33 -13.09 -5.59
N VAL A 15 13.37 -12.76 -6.43
CA VAL A 15 13.09 -13.48 -7.67
C VAL A 15 13.94 -12.90 -8.78
N ASP A 16 14.90 -13.68 -9.31
CA ASP A 16 15.77 -13.23 -10.41
C ASP A 16 14.96 -12.70 -11.60
N GLY A 17 15.12 -11.40 -11.89
CA GLY A 17 14.50 -10.73 -13.03
C GLY A 17 12.98 -10.53 -12.94
N ARG A 18 12.39 -10.73 -11.77
CA ARG A 18 10.97 -10.46 -11.52
C ARG A 18 10.80 -9.33 -10.51
N PHE A 19 9.56 -8.90 -10.34
CA PHE A 19 9.19 -7.92 -9.33
C PHE A 19 9.28 -8.54 -7.92
N ASP A 20 9.87 -7.80 -6.99
CA ASP A 20 9.93 -8.17 -5.59
C ASP A 20 8.71 -7.60 -4.85
N ALA A 21 7.83 -8.47 -4.37
CA ALA A 21 6.58 -8.10 -3.71
C ALA A 21 6.74 -7.62 -2.26
N SER A 22 7.96 -7.57 -1.72
CA SER A 22 8.18 -7.19 -0.31
C SER A 22 7.57 -5.84 0.05
N LEU A 23 7.63 -4.85 -0.86
CA LEU A 23 7.04 -3.53 -0.61
C LEU A 23 5.51 -3.59 -0.56
N GLU A 24 4.91 -4.41 -1.40
CA GLU A 24 3.48 -4.66 -1.46
C GLU A 24 2.98 -5.24 -0.14
N GLU A 25 3.57 -6.34 0.29
CA GLU A 25 3.19 -7.03 1.53
C GLU A 25 3.39 -6.15 2.78
N VAL A 26 4.48 -5.40 2.83
CA VAL A 26 4.72 -4.43 3.92
C VAL A 26 3.65 -3.33 3.92
N LEU A 27 3.24 -2.82 2.76
CA LEU A 27 2.18 -1.82 2.67
C LEU A 27 0.81 -2.40 3.02
N HIS A 28 0.52 -3.67 2.68
CA HIS A 28 -0.69 -4.36 3.14
C HIS A 28 -0.75 -4.43 4.66
N MET A 29 0.32 -4.88 5.30
CA MET A 29 0.41 -4.94 6.76
C MET A 29 0.25 -3.56 7.40
N ILE A 30 0.93 -2.54 6.89
CA ILE A 30 0.85 -1.16 7.40
C ILE A 30 -0.57 -0.59 7.24
N THR A 31 -1.25 -0.92 6.13
CA THR A 31 -2.61 -0.45 5.89
C THR A 31 -3.61 -1.12 6.81
N ASP A 32 -3.58 -2.44 6.88
CA ASP A 32 -4.54 -3.23 7.66
C ASP A 32 -4.33 -3.08 9.16
N SER A 33 -3.10 -3.24 9.63
CA SER A 33 -2.77 -3.27 11.06
C SER A 33 -2.39 -1.90 11.63
N GLY A 34 -2.02 -0.97 10.76
CA GLY A 34 -1.61 0.39 11.14
C GLY A 34 -2.68 1.44 10.87
N TYR A 35 -2.82 1.87 9.61
CA TYR A 35 -3.70 2.98 9.24
C TYR A 35 -5.19 2.67 9.43
N GLY A 36 -5.62 1.45 9.14
CA GLY A 36 -7.01 1.02 9.29
C GLY A 36 -7.53 1.21 10.72
N PRO A 37 -6.90 0.59 11.73
CA PRO A 37 -7.26 0.77 13.13
C PRO A 37 -7.04 2.19 13.67
N ALA A 38 -5.94 2.85 13.28
CA ALA A 38 -5.61 4.19 13.76
C ALA A 38 -6.57 5.28 13.21
N TYR A 39 -7.05 5.11 11.98
CA TYR A 39 -7.91 6.07 11.29
C TYR A 39 -9.07 5.36 10.56
N PRO A 40 -9.97 4.68 11.27
CA PRO A 40 -10.96 3.79 10.64
C PRO A 40 -11.92 4.50 9.67
N ALA A 41 -12.24 5.77 9.92
CA ALA A 41 -13.06 6.56 9.00
C ALA A 41 -12.34 6.92 7.68
N ALA A 42 -11.01 7.00 7.72
CA ALA A 42 -10.18 7.32 6.56
C ALA A 42 -9.71 6.07 5.82
N PHE A 43 -9.07 5.13 6.53
CA PHE A 43 -8.35 3.99 5.95
C PHE A 43 -8.92 2.62 6.32
N GLY A 44 -10.03 2.56 7.06
CA GLY A 44 -10.66 1.26 7.32
C GLY A 44 -11.08 0.56 6.01
N ALA A 45 -10.99 -0.76 6.00
CA ALA A 45 -11.26 -1.58 4.82
C ALA A 45 -12.75 -1.62 4.39
N LYS A 46 -13.65 -1.01 5.15
CA LYS A 46 -15.10 -1.01 4.86
C LYS A 46 -15.44 -0.01 3.75
N ARG A 47 -16.46 -0.32 2.94
CA ARG A 47 -16.95 0.57 1.87
C ARG A 47 -17.31 1.99 2.33
N GLN A 48 -17.66 2.16 3.62
CA GLN A 48 -18.05 3.45 4.20
C GLN A 48 -16.85 4.33 4.59
N SER A 49 -15.65 3.79 4.69
CA SER A 49 -14.43 4.57 4.91
C SER A 49 -14.13 5.48 3.71
N GLN A 50 -13.25 6.44 3.88
CA GLN A 50 -12.81 7.26 2.75
C GLN A 50 -12.06 6.42 1.72
N LEU A 51 -11.12 5.57 2.15
CA LEU A 51 -10.41 4.64 1.29
C LEU A 51 -11.38 3.72 0.54
N GLY A 52 -12.33 3.07 1.25
CA GLY A 52 -13.29 2.16 0.61
C GLY A 52 -14.19 2.82 -0.43
N ARG A 53 -14.59 4.09 -0.22
CA ARG A 53 -15.33 4.85 -1.26
C ARG A 53 -14.46 5.15 -2.47
N LEU A 54 -13.18 5.47 -2.27
CA LEU A 54 -12.24 5.76 -3.35
C LEU A 54 -11.91 4.49 -4.14
N THR A 55 -11.68 3.36 -3.46
CA THR A 55 -11.53 2.04 -4.10
C THR A 55 -12.74 1.73 -4.99
N SER A 56 -13.94 1.87 -4.46
CA SER A 56 -15.17 1.64 -5.24
C SER A 56 -15.29 2.57 -6.45
N ALA A 57 -14.85 3.81 -6.32
CA ALA A 57 -14.85 4.77 -7.42
C ALA A 57 -13.80 4.42 -8.49
N ALA A 58 -12.61 3.99 -8.10
CA ALA A 58 -11.55 3.56 -9.02
C ALA A 58 -11.98 2.32 -9.82
N ILE A 59 -12.57 1.32 -9.16
CA ILE A 59 -13.15 0.14 -9.82
C ILE A 59 -14.22 0.57 -10.83
N LYS A 60 -15.14 1.46 -10.45
CA LYS A 60 -16.21 1.93 -11.34
C LYS A 60 -15.67 2.68 -12.57
N ARG A 61 -14.55 3.39 -12.45
CA ARG A 61 -13.90 4.08 -13.59
C ARG A 61 -13.10 3.12 -14.47
N GLY A 62 -12.80 1.90 -14.00
CA GLY A 62 -11.92 0.94 -14.63
C GLY A 62 -10.44 1.31 -14.50
N ASP A 63 -10.08 2.16 -13.53
CA ASP A 63 -8.70 2.48 -13.21
C ASP A 63 -8.02 1.37 -12.39
N PHE A 64 -8.82 0.65 -11.62
CA PHE A 64 -8.42 -0.48 -10.80
C PHE A 64 -9.33 -1.67 -11.09
N VAL A 65 -8.74 -2.78 -11.47
CA VAL A 65 -9.41 -4.06 -11.72
C VAL A 65 -8.76 -5.10 -10.80
N TYR A 66 -9.56 -5.79 -10.02
CA TYR A 66 -9.06 -6.84 -9.15
C TYR A 66 -9.90 -8.10 -9.36
N ASP A 67 -9.27 -9.15 -9.85
CA ASP A 67 -9.94 -10.35 -10.40
C ASP A 67 -9.69 -11.61 -9.55
N ASP A 68 -9.15 -11.47 -8.35
CA ASP A 68 -8.98 -12.62 -7.46
C ASP A 68 -10.30 -12.91 -6.71
N PRO A 69 -10.99 -14.02 -7.03
CA PRO A 69 -12.25 -14.36 -6.38
C PRO A 69 -12.09 -14.75 -4.90
N SER A 70 -10.89 -15.09 -4.45
CA SER A 70 -10.59 -15.39 -3.04
C SER A 70 -10.49 -14.11 -2.20
N CYS A 71 -10.36 -12.97 -2.84
CA CYS A 71 -10.09 -11.69 -2.21
C CYS A 71 -11.31 -10.79 -2.18
N GLY A 72 -11.88 -10.60 -1.01
CA GLY A 72 -13.02 -9.71 -0.80
C GLY A 72 -12.64 -8.23 -0.77
N PHE A 73 -13.65 -7.38 -0.95
CA PHE A 73 -13.48 -5.92 -0.93
C PHE A 73 -12.75 -5.41 0.33
N SER A 74 -13.13 -5.95 1.49
CA SER A 74 -12.62 -5.51 2.80
C SER A 74 -11.39 -6.30 3.28
N THR A 75 -10.94 -7.26 2.53
CA THR A 75 -9.77 -8.09 2.88
C THR A 75 -8.56 -7.77 2.04
N CYS A 76 -8.73 -7.51 0.75
CA CYS A 76 -7.61 -7.26 -0.15
C CYS A 76 -7.81 -6.00 -1.00
N MET A 77 -8.97 -5.83 -1.68
CA MET A 77 -9.10 -4.77 -2.68
C MET A 77 -8.77 -3.36 -2.18
N THR A 78 -9.08 -3.04 -0.91
CA THR A 78 -8.72 -1.73 -0.36
C THR A 78 -7.24 -1.59 -0.07
N GLN A 79 -6.56 -2.69 0.26
CA GLN A 79 -5.13 -2.74 0.52
C GLN A 79 -4.35 -2.65 -0.78
N GLU A 80 -4.76 -3.41 -1.80
CA GLU A 80 -4.20 -3.35 -3.16
C GLU A 80 -4.34 -1.95 -3.75
N TYR A 81 -5.53 -1.38 -3.71
CA TYR A 81 -5.74 -0.03 -4.21
C TYR A 81 -4.89 1.01 -3.47
N PHE A 82 -4.68 0.86 -2.16
CA PHE A 82 -3.79 1.72 -1.39
C PHE A 82 -2.33 1.52 -1.83
N TYR A 83 -1.87 0.27 -1.96
CA TYR A 83 -0.55 -0.06 -2.45
C TYR A 83 -0.27 0.56 -3.82
N TRP A 84 -1.13 0.30 -4.81
CA TRP A 84 -1.00 0.88 -6.15
C TRP A 84 -0.94 2.40 -6.13
N SER A 85 -1.80 3.03 -5.32
CA SER A 85 -1.88 4.49 -5.24
C SER A 85 -0.62 5.12 -4.63
N VAL A 86 -0.12 4.56 -3.53
CA VAL A 86 1.08 5.09 -2.84
C VAL A 86 2.32 4.88 -3.68
N THR A 87 2.51 3.68 -4.23
CA THR A 87 3.69 3.35 -5.04
C THR A 87 3.72 4.13 -6.35
N SER A 88 2.57 4.28 -7.02
CA SER A 88 2.48 5.09 -8.25
C SER A 88 2.75 6.57 -7.97
N LEU A 89 2.23 7.13 -6.88
CA LEU A 89 2.50 8.52 -6.53
C LEU A 89 3.98 8.78 -6.18
N ASN A 90 4.70 7.74 -5.76
CA ASN A 90 6.15 7.75 -5.52
C ASN A 90 6.97 7.42 -6.78
N GLY A 91 6.35 7.19 -7.94
CA GLY A 91 7.05 6.87 -9.20
C GLY A 91 7.58 5.43 -9.27
N LEU A 92 7.21 4.55 -8.34
CA LEU A 92 7.76 3.19 -8.25
C LEU A 92 7.14 2.22 -9.28
N GLN A 93 6.06 2.60 -9.94
CA GLN A 93 5.37 1.77 -10.94
C GLN A 93 5.60 2.24 -12.40
N GLU A 94 6.33 3.33 -12.61
CA GLU A 94 6.47 3.94 -13.94
C GLU A 94 7.04 2.99 -15.00
N ASN A 95 7.98 2.14 -14.60
CA ASN A 95 8.63 1.17 -15.51
C ASN A 95 7.78 -0.09 -15.74
N ARG A 96 6.65 -0.22 -15.07
CA ARG A 96 5.77 -1.40 -15.13
C ARG A 96 4.40 -1.10 -15.71
N CYS A 97 4.16 0.11 -16.20
CA CYS A 97 2.84 0.54 -16.65
C CYS A 97 2.19 -0.42 -17.68
N GLU A 98 2.96 -0.98 -18.60
CA GLU A 98 2.46 -1.94 -19.58
C GLU A 98 2.14 -3.29 -18.92
N GLU A 99 3.04 -3.78 -18.06
CA GLU A 99 2.91 -5.05 -17.35
C GLU A 99 1.66 -5.11 -16.46
N ILE A 100 1.35 -4.01 -15.75
CA ILE A 100 0.26 -3.95 -14.78
C ILE A 100 -1.03 -3.33 -15.31
N SER A 101 -1.10 -3.05 -16.61
CA SER A 101 -2.20 -2.29 -17.24
C SER A 101 -3.57 -2.96 -17.12
N ASP A 102 -3.61 -4.28 -16.98
CA ASP A 102 -4.85 -5.05 -16.82
C ASP A 102 -5.46 -4.87 -15.43
N GLU A 103 -4.64 -4.56 -14.44
CA GLU A 103 -5.06 -4.37 -13.06
C GLU A 103 -5.07 -2.91 -12.63
N TRP A 104 -4.04 -2.13 -13.03
CA TRP A 104 -3.84 -0.77 -12.59
C TRP A 104 -3.47 0.18 -13.73
N ARG A 105 -4.21 1.27 -13.90
CA ARG A 105 -4.00 2.22 -14.99
C ARG A 105 -3.31 3.51 -14.60
N ASN A 106 -3.28 3.86 -13.30
CA ASN A 106 -2.70 5.12 -12.83
C ASN A 106 -1.26 4.93 -12.35
N CYS A 107 -0.41 4.28 -13.17
CA CYS A 107 0.93 3.81 -12.83
C CYS A 107 1.99 4.91 -12.64
N THR A 108 1.68 6.18 -12.92
CA THR A 108 2.62 7.31 -12.73
C THR A 108 2.06 8.37 -11.79
N PRO A 109 2.91 9.22 -11.18
CA PRO A 109 2.46 10.33 -10.35
C PRO A 109 1.52 11.30 -11.09
N GLU A 110 1.75 11.52 -12.39
CA GLU A 110 0.94 12.40 -13.23
C GLU A 110 -0.45 11.81 -13.46
N LEU A 111 -0.53 10.52 -13.79
CA LEU A 111 -1.80 9.81 -13.97
C LEU A 111 -2.60 9.78 -12.67
N MET A 112 -1.94 9.54 -11.53
CA MET A 112 -2.58 9.61 -10.21
C MET A 112 -3.18 10.99 -9.95
N ARG A 113 -2.44 12.06 -10.20
CA ARG A 113 -2.93 13.44 -9.99
C ARG A 113 -4.08 13.79 -10.93
N LEU A 114 -4.04 13.28 -12.15
CA LEU A 114 -5.05 13.54 -13.17
C LEU A 114 -6.34 12.76 -12.91
N ASN A 115 -6.24 11.46 -12.70
CA ASN A 115 -7.38 10.54 -12.70
C ASN A 115 -7.94 10.28 -11.30
N ASP A 116 -7.10 10.36 -10.25
CA ASP A 116 -7.53 10.13 -8.88
C ASP A 116 -7.08 11.20 -7.87
N PRO A 117 -7.39 12.48 -8.13
CA PRO A 117 -6.98 13.59 -7.27
C PRO A 117 -7.52 13.47 -5.83
N LYS A 118 -8.64 12.75 -5.62
CA LYS A 118 -9.19 12.54 -4.29
C LYS A 118 -8.36 11.54 -3.46
N MET A 119 -7.83 10.51 -4.10
CA MET A 119 -6.91 9.59 -3.45
C MET A 119 -5.58 10.29 -3.16
N VAL A 120 -5.05 11.04 -4.11
CA VAL A 120 -3.86 11.90 -3.89
C VAL A 120 -4.09 12.82 -2.69
N ALA A 121 -5.24 13.51 -2.62
CA ALA A 121 -5.58 14.37 -1.48
C ALA A 121 -5.70 13.63 -0.14
N LEU A 122 -6.10 12.36 -0.14
CA LEU A 122 -6.13 11.54 1.07
C LEU A 122 -4.73 11.19 1.55
N ILE A 123 -3.89 10.64 0.69
CA ILE A 123 -2.56 10.15 1.05
C ILE A 123 -1.53 11.26 1.29
N THR A 124 -1.73 12.44 0.73
CA THR A 124 -0.85 13.61 0.96
C THR A 124 -1.18 14.42 2.21
N LYS A 125 -2.24 14.06 2.95
CA LYS A 125 -2.57 14.77 4.20
C LYS A 125 -1.47 14.59 5.24
N LYS A 126 -0.83 15.67 5.62
CA LYS A 126 0.30 15.70 6.59
C LYS A 126 0.02 14.96 7.89
N ARG A 127 -1.23 14.94 8.37
CA ARG A 127 -1.62 14.28 9.62
C ARG A 127 -1.42 12.76 9.59
N TYR A 128 -1.44 12.15 8.41
CA TYR A 128 -1.31 10.70 8.26
C TYR A 128 0.14 10.23 8.11
N ARG A 129 1.06 11.16 7.75
CA ARG A 129 2.49 10.89 7.61
C ARG A 129 2.80 9.69 6.70
N ILE A 130 2.00 9.49 5.66
CA ILE A 130 2.30 8.48 4.65
C ILE A 130 3.61 8.90 3.97
N PRO A 131 4.60 7.99 3.87
CA PRO A 131 5.89 8.31 3.26
C PRO A 131 5.69 8.58 1.76
N LEU A 132 5.99 9.80 1.36
CA LEU A 132 5.93 10.27 -0.03
C LEU A 132 7.25 10.94 -0.36
N GLY A 133 7.89 10.49 -1.40
CA GLY A 133 9.19 10.99 -1.85
C GLY A 133 10.19 9.87 -2.04
N PRO A 134 11.39 10.19 -2.54
CA PRO A 134 12.41 9.18 -2.77
C PRO A 134 12.70 8.47 -1.45
N ILE A 135 12.57 7.14 -1.47
CA ILE A 135 13.06 6.30 -0.39
C ILE A 135 14.57 6.47 -0.45
N ASN A 136 15.10 7.36 0.36
CA ASN A 136 16.54 7.42 0.61
C ASN A 136 16.90 6.14 1.37
N ALA A 137 17.16 5.09 0.61
CA ALA A 137 17.61 3.82 1.12
C ALA A 137 19.09 3.91 1.57
N GLN A 138 19.36 4.80 2.50
CA GLN A 138 20.43 4.61 3.46
C GLN A 138 19.74 3.94 4.65
N PRO A 139 19.83 2.61 4.79
CA PRO A 139 19.37 1.99 6.01
C PRO A 139 20.24 2.59 7.12
N GLU A 140 19.67 3.49 7.89
CA GLU A 140 20.24 3.79 9.20
C GLU A 140 20.39 2.43 9.86
N ARG A 141 21.59 2.11 10.31
CA ARG A 141 21.82 0.85 11.01
C ARG A 141 20.91 0.86 12.22
N PHE A 142 19.79 0.16 12.12
CA PHE A 142 19.00 -0.15 13.30
C PHE A 142 19.91 -0.94 14.22
N SER A 143 20.33 -0.34 15.31
CA SER A 143 20.89 -1.09 16.41
C SER A 143 19.80 -2.06 16.86
N PRO A 144 20.07 -3.37 16.95
CA PRO A 144 19.06 -4.30 17.44
C PRO A 144 18.59 -3.80 18.82
N VAL A 145 17.27 -3.62 18.95
CA VAL A 145 16.66 -3.29 20.22
C VAL A 145 16.94 -4.46 21.15
N ASN A 146 17.70 -4.25 22.19
CA ASN A 146 17.97 -5.30 23.17
C ASN A 146 16.71 -5.52 24.00
N ASP A 147 16.38 -6.77 24.33
CA ASP A 147 15.23 -7.15 25.18
C ASP A 147 15.19 -6.40 26.52
N SER A 148 16.31 -5.84 26.97
CA SER A 148 16.41 -4.98 28.15
C SER A 148 15.65 -3.65 28.02
N ASP A 149 15.39 -3.16 26.81
CA ASP A 149 14.70 -1.89 26.59
C ASP A 149 13.19 -1.99 26.83
N PHE A 150 12.64 -3.21 26.84
CA PHE A 150 11.23 -3.49 27.15
C PHE A 150 10.96 -3.72 28.65
N ALA A 151 11.99 -3.98 29.44
CA ALA A 151 11.85 -4.28 30.86
C ALA A 151 11.72 -3.03 31.77
N ALA A 152 11.93 -1.83 31.23
CA ALA A 152 11.98 -0.58 32.00
C ALA A 152 10.65 0.20 32.03
N SER A 153 9.56 -0.30 31.44
CA SER A 153 8.26 0.37 31.33
C SER A 153 7.09 -0.41 31.96
N GLY A 154 7.40 -1.26 32.95
CA GLY A 154 6.42 -1.98 33.78
C GLY A 154 6.19 -1.32 35.14
#